data_9799e4fd0e9e4a2a49c81a82fa709a52
#
_entry.id   9799e4fd0e9e4a2a49c81a82fa709a52
#
_cell.length_a   1.000
_cell.length_b   1.000
_cell.length_c   1.000
_cell.angle_alpha   90.00
_cell.angle_beta   90.00
_cell.angle_gamma   90.00
#
_symmetry.space_group_name_H-M   'P 1'
#
loop_
_entity.id
_entity.type
_entity.pdbx_description
1 polymer ?
#
loop_
_entity_poly.entity_id
_entity_poly.type
_entity_poly.pdbx_seq_one_letter_code
_entity_poly.pdbx_strand_id
1 'polypeptide(L)'
;MNWKAEAVEKLRKYDAMRQAALNLPEEIERLEQEACSIRGARTDGTPVKGGSSRREDALINNLAQRQELTWSLHQAQSWLRVTDRALGALAPDEKLILHRLYICPERGAIGRLCGELGLEQSSVYRKRDKALRRFTLALYGECGN
;
A
#
# COMPACT_ATOMS: atom_id res chain seq x y z
N MET A 1 5.63 22.43 8.11
CA MET A 1 5.06 21.13 7.75
C MET A 1 3.54 21.16 7.91
N ASN A 2 2.81 20.91 6.83
CA ASN A 2 1.35 20.89 6.88
C ASN A 2 0.87 19.48 7.24
N TRP A 3 0.69 19.23 8.53
CA TRP A 3 0.30 17.92 9.04
C TRP A 3 -1.01 17.38 8.41
N LYS A 4 -1.94 18.29 8.13
CA LYS A 4 -3.24 17.94 7.56
C LYS A 4 -3.10 17.43 6.12
N ALA A 5 -2.30 18.13 5.32
CA ALA A 5 -2.03 17.71 3.93
C ALA A 5 -1.30 16.37 3.88
N GLU A 6 -0.36 16.15 4.78
CA GLU A 6 0.38 14.88 4.87
C GLU A 6 -0.53 13.72 5.30
N ALA A 7 -1.40 13.95 6.26
CA ALA A 7 -2.36 12.95 6.69
C ALA A 7 -3.30 12.56 5.54
N VAL A 8 -3.82 13.54 4.82
CA VAL A 8 -4.68 13.31 3.64
C VAL A 8 -3.93 12.53 2.56
N GLU A 9 -2.67 12.89 2.29
CA GLU A 9 -1.85 12.18 1.32
C GLU A 9 -1.64 10.73 1.69
N LYS A 10 -1.35 10.44 2.96
CA LYS A 10 -1.23 9.06 3.44
C LYS A 10 -2.51 8.26 3.25
N LEU A 11 -3.65 8.84 3.57
CA LEU A 11 -4.95 8.18 3.39
C LEU A 11 -5.24 7.91 1.92
N ARG A 12 -4.89 8.83 1.03
CA ARG A 12 -5.05 8.65 -0.42
C ARG A 12 -4.18 7.54 -0.99
N LYS A 13 -3.02 7.30 -0.39
CA LYS A 13 -2.11 6.21 -0.79
C LYS A 13 -2.53 4.85 -0.25
N TYR A 14 -3.41 4.81 0.73
CA TYR A 14 -3.75 3.58 1.45
C TYR A 14 -4.17 2.44 0.52
N ASP A 15 -5.11 2.71 -0.39
CA ASP A 15 -5.62 1.68 -1.28
C ASP A 15 -4.55 1.19 -2.26
N ALA A 16 -3.73 2.10 -2.80
CA ALA A 16 -2.62 1.74 -3.69
C ALA A 16 -1.59 0.85 -2.97
N MET A 17 -1.25 1.18 -1.72
CA MET A 17 -0.32 0.38 -0.92
C MET A 17 -0.90 -1.00 -0.59
N ARG A 18 -2.19 -1.07 -0.31
CA ARG A 18 -2.88 -2.34 -0.09
C ARG A 18 -2.87 -3.22 -1.33
N GLN A 19 -3.14 -2.63 -2.51
CA GLN A 19 -3.07 -3.34 -3.78
C GLN A 19 -1.65 -3.84 -4.05
N ALA A 20 -0.64 -3.02 -3.81
CA ALA A 20 0.76 -3.42 -3.96
C ALA A 20 1.10 -4.62 -3.06
N ALA A 21 0.67 -4.60 -1.80
CA ALA A 21 0.90 -5.69 -0.87
C ALA A 21 0.22 -7.00 -1.30
N LEU A 22 -0.87 -6.93 -2.05
CA LEU A 22 -1.54 -8.09 -2.62
C LEU A 22 -0.87 -8.59 -3.90
N ASN A 23 -0.44 -7.66 -4.77
CA ASN A 23 0.10 -7.98 -6.08
C ASN A 23 1.57 -8.42 -6.05
N LEU A 24 2.38 -7.82 -5.16
CA LEU A 24 3.81 -8.11 -5.10
C LEU A 24 4.12 -9.58 -4.80
N PRO A 25 3.46 -10.26 -3.85
CA PRO A 25 3.70 -11.69 -3.63
C PRO A 25 3.43 -12.55 -4.85
N GLU A 26 2.37 -12.24 -5.61
CA GLU A 26 2.03 -12.96 -6.83
C GLU A 26 3.10 -12.78 -7.91
N GLU A 27 3.60 -11.56 -8.05
CA GLU A 27 4.66 -11.25 -9.01
C GLU A 27 5.99 -11.92 -8.62
N ILE A 28 6.32 -11.94 -7.33
CA ILE A 28 7.49 -12.65 -6.82
C ILE A 28 7.38 -14.14 -7.13
N GLU A 29 6.21 -14.74 -6.87
CA GLU A 29 5.96 -16.14 -7.18
C GLU A 29 6.11 -16.45 -8.67
N ARG A 30 5.57 -15.56 -9.51
CA ARG A 30 5.72 -15.68 -10.98
C ARG A 30 7.20 -15.69 -11.39
N LEU A 31 8.01 -14.82 -10.80
CA LEU A 31 9.45 -14.78 -11.06
C LEU A 31 10.17 -16.01 -10.53
N GLU A 32 9.77 -16.56 -9.40
CA GLU A 32 10.31 -17.81 -8.87
C GLU A 32 10.04 -18.99 -9.82
N GLN A 33 8.84 -19.06 -10.36
CA GLN A 33 8.46 -20.07 -11.36
C GLN A 33 9.26 -19.89 -12.64
N GLU A 34 9.47 -18.67 -13.09
CA GLU A 34 10.31 -18.35 -14.26
C GLU A 34 11.75 -18.81 -14.02
N ALA A 35 12.30 -18.56 -12.83
CA ALA A 35 13.64 -19.02 -12.47
C ALA A 35 13.74 -20.56 -12.50
N CYS A 36 12.72 -21.26 -12.02
CA CYS A 36 12.65 -22.73 -12.11
C CYS A 36 12.63 -23.19 -13.56
N SER A 37 11.88 -22.53 -14.43
CA SER A 37 11.84 -22.85 -15.87
C SER A 37 13.20 -22.63 -16.54
N ILE A 38 13.90 -21.57 -16.20
CA ILE A 38 15.24 -21.30 -16.71
C ILE A 38 16.21 -22.39 -16.27
N ARG A 39 16.17 -22.82 -15.01
CA ARG A 39 17.00 -23.91 -14.49
C ARG A 39 16.67 -25.25 -15.09
N GLY A 40 15.39 -25.52 -15.35
CA GLY A 40 14.88 -26.77 -15.92
C GLY A 40 15.10 -26.90 -17.42
N ALA A 41 15.39 -25.82 -18.13
CA ALA A 41 15.65 -25.82 -19.57
C ALA A 41 17.05 -26.35 -19.83
N ARG A 42 17.25 -27.69 -19.72
CA ARG A 42 18.48 -28.34 -20.13
C ARG A 42 18.44 -28.55 -21.61
N THR A 43 19.41 -27.96 -22.32
CA THR A 43 19.70 -28.33 -23.71
C THR A 43 20.39 -29.70 -23.71
N ASP A 44 19.79 -30.66 -24.39
CA ASP A 44 20.40 -31.97 -24.58
C ASP A 44 21.81 -31.87 -25.20
N GLY A 45 22.81 -32.12 -24.40
CA GLY A 45 24.07 -32.73 -24.78
C GLY A 45 25.06 -31.95 -25.64
N THR A 46 24.76 -30.79 -26.19
CA THR A 46 25.77 -30.01 -26.92
C THR A 46 26.01 -28.67 -26.21
N PRO A 47 27.21 -28.46 -25.63
CA PRO A 47 27.55 -27.17 -25.06
C PRO A 47 27.63 -26.11 -26.14
N VAL A 48 26.59 -25.29 -26.26
CA VAL A 48 26.63 -24.11 -27.13
C VAL A 48 27.40 -23.04 -26.38
N LYS A 49 28.54 -22.62 -26.93
CA LYS A 49 29.29 -21.47 -26.39
C LYS A 49 28.36 -20.25 -26.28
N GLY A 50 28.17 -19.76 -25.07
CA GLY A 50 27.33 -18.59 -24.75
C GLY A 50 25.94 -18.92 -24.20
N GLY A 51 25.45 -20.16 -24.32
CA GLY A 51 24.12 -20.54 -23.77
C GLY A 51 24.07 -20.58 -22.27
N SER A 52 25.13 -21.04 -21.59
CA SER A 52 25.22 -21.08 -20.14
C SER A 52 25.37 -19.67 -19.54
N SER A 53 26.11 -18.78 -20.21
CA SER A 53 26.28 -17.38 -19.78
C SER A 53 24.96 -16.60 -19.82
N ARG A 54 24.17 -16.78 -20.88
CA ARG A 54 22.86 -16.16 -21.03
C ARG A 54 21.89 -16.68 -19.97
N ARG A 55 21.93 -17.97 -19.67
CA ARG A 55 21.11 -18.59 -18.63
C ARG A 55 21.50 -18.06 -17.25
N GLU A 56 22.78 -17.97 -16.96
CA GLU A 56 23.29 -17.42 -15.71
C GLU A 56 22.88 -15.95 -15.56
N ASP A 57 23.04 -15.15 -16.62
CA ASP A 57 22.64 -13.74 -16.62
C ASP A 57 21.13 -13.60 -16.37
N ALA A 58 20.32 -14.45 -17.02
CA ALA A 58 18.87 -14.45 -16.82
C ALA A 58 18.50 -14.80 -15.40
N LEU A 59 19.18 -15.75 -14.77
CA LEU A 59 18.97 -16.12 -13.36
C LEU A 59 19.40 -15.02 -12.42
N ILE A 60 20.52 -14.36 -12.67
CA ILE A 60 21.02 -13.24 -11.88
C ILE A 60 20.03 -12.07 -11.94
N ASN A 61 19.56 -11.72 -13.15
CA ASN A 61 18.58 -10.66 -13.34
C ASN A 61 17.25 -10.98 -12.64
N ASN A 62 16.80 -12.23 -12.74
CA ASN A 62 15.59 -12.71 -12.07
C ASN A 62 15.73 -12.58 -10.55
N LEU A 63 16.86 -13.02 -10.01
CA LEU A 63 17.13 -12.91 -8.56
C LEU A 63 17.15 -11.46 -8.10
N ALA A 64 17.81 -10.57 -8.84
CA ALA A 64 17.87 -9.15 -8.52
C ALA A 64 16.47 -8.52 -8.51
N GLN A 65 15.65 -8.86 -9.49
CA GLN A 65 14.27 -8.41 -9.59
C GLN A 65 13.43 -8.88 -8.40
N ARG A 66 13.55 -10.17 -8.02
CA ARG A 66 12.84 -10.72 -6.87
C ARG A 66 13.26 -10.05 -5.57
N GLN A 67 14.54 -9.76 -5.40
CA GLN A 67 15.03 -9.06 -4.21
C GLN A 67 14.46 -7.64 -4.12
N GLU A 68 14.42 -6.94 -5.22
CA GLU A 68 13.85 -5.59 -5.29
C GLU A 68 12.36 -5.60 -4.95
N LEU A 69 11.59 -6.53 -5.53
CA LEU A 69 10.16 -6.65 -5.24
C LEU A 69 9.90 -7.09 -3.80
N THR A 70 10.74 -7.96 -3.25
CA THR A 70 10.64 -8.38 -1.85
C THR A 70 10.86 -7.20 -0.91
N TRP A 71 11.83 -6.37 -1.20
CA TRP A 71 12.07 -5.14 -0.45
C TRP A 71 10.86 -4.21 -0.52
N SER A 72 10.31 -3.99 -1.72
CA SER A 72 9.11 -3.17 -1.92
C SER A 72 7.90 -3.73 -1.15
N LEU A 73 7.75 -5.06 -1.14
CA LEU A 73 6.69 -5.72 -0.37
C LEU A 73 6.82 -5.45 1.13
N HIS A 74 8.01 -5.58 1.67
CA HIS A 74 8.26 -5.30 3.08
C HIS A 74 7.97 -3.84 3.43
N GLN A 75 8.33 -2.91 2.54
CA GLN A 75 8.03 -1.49 2.71
C GLN A 75 6.53 -1.24 2.72
N ALA A 76 5.80 -1.83 1.77
CA ALA A 76 4.34 -1.69 1.69
C ALA A 76 3.65 -2.28 2.94
N GLN A 77 4.07 -3.46 3.37
CA GLN A 77 3.51 -4.12 4.55
C GLN A 77 3.77 -3.33 5.83
N SER A 78 4.98 -2.80 5.98
CA SER A 78 5.36 -1.97 7.14
C SER A 78 4.54 -0.68 7.17
N TRP A 79 4.42 -0.01 6.03
CA TRP A 79 3.62 1.19 5.87
C TRP A 79 2.15 0.95 6.25
N LEU A 80 1.57 -0.14 5.74
CA LEU A 80 0.18 -0.53 6.03
C LEU A 80 -0.01 -0.82 7.51
N ARG A 81 0.91 -1.53 8.13
CA ARG A 81 0.84 -1.88 9.55
C ARG A 81 0.77 -0.64 10.43
N VAL A 82 1.63 0.33 10.16
CA VAL A 82 1.66 1.61 10.89
C VAL A 82 0.38 2.41 10.66
N THR A 83 -0.05 2.48 9.40
CA THR A 83 -1.27 3.22 9.02
C THR A 83 -2.52 2.56 9.61
N ASP A 84 -2.62 1.24 9.56
CA ASP A 84 -3.74 0.50 10.15
C ASP A 84 -3.84 0.68 11.66
N ARG A 85 -2.71 0.72 12.36
CA ARG A 85 -2.70 1.02 13.81
C ARG A 85 -3.23 2.42 14.09
N ALA A 86 -2.81 3.39 13.30
CA ALA A 86 -3.28 4.76 13.45
C ALA A 86 -4.78 4.88 13.18
N LEU A 87 -5.27 4.21 12.14
CA LEU A 87 -6.70 4.13 11.84
C LEU A 87 -7.46 3.41 12.95
N GLY A 88 -6.86 2.37 13.52
CA GLY A 88 -7.43 1.60 14.62
C GLY A 88 -7.65 2.39 15.90
N ALA A 89 -6.95 3.51 16.07
CA ALA A 89 -7.10 4.40 17.21
C ALA A 89 -8.33 5.32 17.12
N LEU A 90 -8.96 5.36 15.94
CA LEU A 90 -10.12 6.25 15.69
C LEU A 90 -11.43 5.59 16.09
N ALA A 91 -12.43 6.44 16.41
CA ALA A 91 -13.80 5.98 16.61
C ALA A 91 -14.39 5.48 15.28
N PRO A 92 -15.42 4.58 15.32
CA PRO A 92 -15.99 4.03 14.07
C PRO A 92 -16.51 5.08 13.10
N ASP A 93 -17.14 6.15 13.58
CA ASP A 93 -17.63 7.25 12.74
C ASP A 93 -16.48 8.05 12.12
N GLU A 94 -15.40 8.24 12.87
CA GLU A 94 -14.19 8.90 12.37
C GLU A 94 -13.52 8.09 11.25
N LYS A 95 -13.40 6.78 11.43
CA LYS A 95 -12.89 5.88 10.39
C LYS A 95 -13.72 5.94 9.13
N LEU A 96 -15.05 5.90 9.28
CA LEU A 96 -15.99 5.94 8.17
C LEU A 96 -15.82 7.23 7.36
N ILE A 97 -15.72 8.35 8.05
CA ILE A 97 -15.54 9.67 7.41
C ILE A 97 -14.23 9.69 6.59
N LEU A 98 -13.12 9.28 7.20
CA LEU A 98 -11.83 9.27 6.51
C LEU A 98 -11.81 8.29 5.36
N HIS A 99 -12.44 7.13 5.53
CA HIS A 99 -12.53 6.14 4.46
C HIS A 99 -13.27 6.69 3.24
N ARG A 100 -14.42 7.27 3.45
CA ARG A 100 -15.27 7.76 2.35
C ARG A 100 -14.77 9.03 1.69
N LEU A 101 -14.02 9.85 2.41
CA LEU A 101 -13.50 11.10 1.85
C LEU A 101 -12.13 10.92 1.20
N TYR A 102 -11.28 10.03 1.71
CA TYR A 102 -9.87 9.98 1.32
C TYR A 102 -9.38 8.60 0.88
N ILE A 103 -9.73 7.53 1.57
CA ILE A 103 -9.25 6.18 1.25
C ILE A 103 -9.89 5.67 -0.04
N CYS A 104 -11.22 5.65 -0.08
CA CYS A 104 -12.01 5.32 -1.26
C CYS A 104 -13.00 6.45 -1.52
N PRO A 105 -12.53 7.55 -2.14
CA PRO A 105 -13.39 8.71 -2.38
C PRO A 105 -14.61 8.36 -3.23
N GLU A 106 -15.79 8.79 -2.77
CA GLU A 106 -17.05 8.61 -3.48
C GLU A 106 -17.65 9.97 -3.83
N ARG A 107 -18.32 10.04 -4.97
CA ARG A 107 -19.08 11.23 -5.35
C ARG A 107 -20.24 11.43 -4.39
N GLY A 108 -20.39 12.65 -3.85
CA GLY A 108 -21.46 12.98 -2.91
C GLY A 108 -21.26 12.33 -1.53
N ALA A 109 -20.03 12.01 -1.16
CA ALA A 109 -19.71 11.37 0.13
C ALA A 109 -20.21 12.18 1.32
N ILE A 110 -20.09 13.50 1.29
CA ILE A 110 -20.56 14.38 2.38
C ILE A 110 -22.05 14.22 2.62
N GLY A 111 -22.85 14.26 1.54
CA GLY A 111 -24.31 14.08 1.65
C GLY A 111 -24.70 12.72 2.23
N ARG A 112 -24.02 11.66 1.79
CA ARG A 112 -24.25 10.30 2.30
C ARG A 112 -23.85 10.17 3.76
N LEU A 113 -22.73 10.77 4.16
CA LEU A 113 -22.28 10.77 5.55
C LEU A 113 -23.27 11.50 6.46
N CYS A 114 -23.80 12.62 5.99
CA CYS A 114 -24.84 13.36 6.73
C CYS A 114 -26.06 12.46 6.98
N GLY A 115 -26.51 11.74 5.95
CA GLY A 115 -27.64 10.82 6.08
C GLY A 115 -27.37 9.64 7.00
N GLU A 116 -26.22 8.99 6.85
CA GLU A 116 -25.87 7.81 7.63
C GLU A 116 -25.57 8.11 9.09
N LEU A 117 -24.90 9.23 9.37
CA LEU A 117 -24.53 9.62 10.73
C LEU A 117 -25.58 10.48 11.43
N GLY A 118 -26.59 10.96 10.70
CA GLY A 118 -27.60 11.86 11.25
C GLY A 118 -27.03 13.20 11.68
N LEU A 119 -26.05 13.71 10.94
CA LEU A 119 -25.34 14.94 11.25
C LEU A 119 -25.50 15.98 10.13
N GLU A 120 -25.36 17.23 10.52
CA GLU A 120 -25.28 18.35 9.59
C GLU A 120 -23.90 18.36 8.91
N GLN A 121 -23.82 18.98 7.74
CA GLN A 121 -22.60 19.09 6.95
C GLN A 121 -21.44 19.70 7.76
N SER A 122 -21.71 20.78 8.52
CA SER A 122 -20.70 21.42 9.37
C SER A 122 -20.15 20.47 10.45
N SER A 123 -21.02 19.63 11.01
CA SER A 123 -20.64 18.63 12.02
C SER A 123 -19.76 17.53 11.42
N VAL A 124 -20.06 17.10 10.19
CA VAL A 124 -19.23 16.13 9.47
C VAL A 124 -17.83 16.69 9.22
N TYR A 125 -17.72 17.93 8.78
CA TYR A 125 -16.42 18.58 8.58
C TYR A 125 -15.62 18.73 9.87
N ARG A 126 -16.28 19.05 10.97
CA ARG A 126 -15.63 19.11 12.30
C ARG A 126 -15.11 17.74 12.74
N LYS A 127 -15.91 16.69 12.55
CA LYS A 127 -15.48 15.32 12.86
C LYS A 127 -14.33 14.87 11.95
N ARG A 128 -14.37 15.25 10.68
CA ARG A 128 -13.25 15.00 9.75
C ARG A 128 -11.95 15.61 10.27
N ASP A 129 -11.98 16.88 10.66
CA ASP A 129 -10.79 17.58 11.16
C ASP A 129 -10.27 16.93 12.45
N LYS A 130 -11.16 16.55 13.35
CA LYS A 130 -10.82 15.84 14.56
C LYS A 130 -10.22 14.46 14.26
N ALA A 131 -10.80 13.74 13.31
CA ALA A 131 -10.32 12.43 12.88
C ALA A 131 -8.91 12.53 12.27
N LEU A 132 -8.68 13.51 11.40
CA LEU A 132 -7.36 13.76 10.82
C LEU A 132 -6.32 14.09 11.89
N ARG A 133 -6.70 14.88 12.88
CA ARG A 133 -5.81 15.22 13.98
C ARG A 133 -5.46 14.00 14.83
N ARG A 134 -6.44 13.18 15.18
CA ARG A 134 -6.22 11.93 15.93
C ARG A 134 -5.36 10.95 15.15
N PHE A 135 -5.62 10.84 13.85
CA PHE A 135 -4.83 10.00 12.96
C PHE A 135 -3.36 10.44 12.94
N THR A 136 -3.12 11.74 12.82
CA THR A 136 -1.76 12.30 12.82
C THR A 136 -1.07 12.07 14.17
N LEU A 137 -1.78 12.27 15.27
CA LEU A 137 -1.25 12.00 16.61
C LEU A 137 -0.90 10.53 16.80
N ALA A 138 -1.73 9.61 16.28
CA ALA A 138 -1.46 8.19 16.36
C ALA A 138 -0.26 7.77 15.51
N LEU A 139 0.01 8.48 14.40
CA LEU A 139 1.16 8.22 13.54
C LEU A 139 2.47 8.73 14.13
N TYR A 140 2.47 9.96 14.64
CA TYR A 140 3.70 10.69 14.96
C TYR A 140 3.83 11.12 16.42
N GLY A 141 2.78 10.96 17.23
CA GLY A 141 2.77 11.40 18.62
C GLY A 141 2.55 12.90 18.80
N GLU A 142 2.52 13.66 17.73
CA GLU A 142 2.30 15.11 17.77
C GLU A 142 1.62 15.60 16.49
N CYS A 143 0.89 16.70 16.65
CA CYS A 143 0.37 17.48 15.53
C CYS A 143 1.04 18.85 15.61
N GLY A 144 1.69 19.25 14.54
CA GLY A 144 2.19 20.63 14.41
C GLY A 144 1.03 21.62 14.53
N ASN A 145 1.28 22.70 15.19
CA ASN A 145 0.30 23.78 15.31
C ASN A 145 0.08 24.48 13.97
#